data_a7a9218711c515ee0a52b9712315f1e9
#
_entry.id   a7a9218711c515ee0a52b9712315f1e9
#
_cell.length_a   1.000
_cell.length_b   1.000
_cell.length_c   1.000
_cell.angle_alpha   90.00
_cell.angle_beta   90.00
_cell.angle_gamma   90.00
#
_symmetry.space_group_name_H-M   'P 1'
#
loop_
_entity.id
_entity.type
_entity.pdbx_description
1 polymer ?
#
loop_
_entity_poly.entity_id
_entity_poly.type
_entity_poly.pdbx_seq_one_letter_code
_entity_poly.pdbx_strand_id
1 'polypeptide(L)'
;FIAPVAAGEVTVEASLLRQGKNVSQCSANVISQGQIALQAMAAFGNSREAFAPPRQAIKDLPDRSSGIAFSDNSKPKPHFLQYFDGCWIGGGIPFSGNYKPFLNLWVRHKQDVSRFPIEKLLAIADIPPPVLLSHFDKAPVPASSLSWSLEFIEAPELIRSEWFYMEFEVDAAADGYTQQSGKIYDESGRLIALTRQCMVYFG
;
A
#
# COMPACT_ATOMS: atom_id res chain seq x y z
N PHE A 1 12.95 -2.67 -1.33
CA PHE A 1 13.41 -2.98 0.03
C PHE A 1 14.63 -3.88 -0.09
N ILE A 2 15.66 -3.63 0.71
CA ILE A 2 16.97 -4.28 0.55
C ILE A 2 17.35 -5.06 1.81
N ALA A 3 17.14 -4.46 2.98
CA ALA A 3 17.45 -5.07 4.26
C ALA A 3 16.43 -4.70 5.35
N PRO A 4 16.24 -5.52 6.38
CA PRO A 4 15.42 -5.17 7.52
C PRO A 4 16.02 -3.98 8.27
N VAL A 5 15.15 -3.12 8.80
CA VAL A 5 15.54 -1.96 9.60
C VAL A 5 15.22 -2.25 11.05
N ALA A 6 16.26 -2.24 11.91
CA ALA A 6 16.05 -2.32 13.35
C ALA A 6 15.43 -1.03 13.89
N ALA A 7 14.70 -1.12 15.02
CA ALA A 7 14.21 0.06 15.71
C ALA A 7 15.40 0.94 16.16
N GLY A 8 15.35 2.23 15.88
CA GLY A 8 16.42 3.16 16.16
C GLY A 8 16.51 4.29 15.15
N GLU A 9 17.66 4.94 15.11
CA GLU A 9 17.92 6.02 14.16
C GLU A 9 18.20 5.47 12.76
N VAL A 10 17.70 6.18 11.75
CA VAL A 10 18.01 5.97 10.34
C VAL A 10 18.43 7.29 9.72
N THR A 11 19.28 7.22 8.73
CA THR A 11 19.63 8.36 7.88
C THR A 11 18.84 8.27 6.60
N VAL A 12 18.24 9.39 6.17
CA VAL A 12 17.57 9.48 4.87
C VAL A 12 18.37 10.44 4.00
N GLU A 13 18.80 9.96 2.86
CA GLU A 13 19.50 10.75 1.84
C GLU A 13 18.60 10.85 0.60
N ALA A 14 18.23 12.06 0.20
CA ALA A 14 17.44 12.31 -0.98
C ALA A 14 18.18 13.21 -1.95
N SER A 15 18.03 12.94 -3.25
CA SER A 15 18.71 13.64 -4.34
C SER A 15 17.75 13.92 -5.48
N LEU A 16 17.83 15.13 -6.02
CA LEU A 16 17.22 15.47 -7.29
C LEU A 16 18.16 15.01 -8.42
N LEU A 17 17.76 13.96 -9.13
CA LEU A 17 18.58 13.39 -10.22
C LEU A 17 18.48 14.21 -11.50
N ARG A 18 17.27 14.70 -11.80
CA ARG A 18 16.99 15.50 -12.99
C ARG A 18 15.80 16.39 -12.76
N GLN A 19 15.92 17.62 -13.20
CA GLN A 19 14.82 18.56 -13.30
C GLN A 19 14.62 18.95 -14.77
N GLY A 20 13.51 18.52 -15.36
CA GLY A 20 13.07 18.91 -16.69
C GLY A 20 11.99 20.00 -16.58
N LYS A 21 11.52 20.46 -17.73
CA LYS A 21 10.44 21.47 -17.79
C LYS A 21 9.14 20.99 -17.13
N ASN A 22 8.82 19.71 -17.30
CA ASN A 22 7.53 19.14 -16.88
C ASN A 22 7.67 17.98 -15.88
N VAL A 23 8.85 17.40 -15.73
CA VAL A 23 9.07 16.21 -14.88
C VAL A 23 10.37 16.38 -14.12
N SER A 24 10.33 16.16 -12.82
CA SER A 24 11.49 16.01 -11.94
C SER A 24 11.61 14.56 -11.50
N GLN A 25 12.83 14.04 -11.46
CA GLN A 25 13.14 12.70 -10.99
C GLN A 25 14.05 12.79 -9.77
N CYS A 26 13.67 12.08 -8.73
CA CYS A 26 14.38 12.04 -7.46
C CYS A 26 14.71 10.60 -7.08
N SER A 27 15.75 10.45 -6.26
CA SER A 27 16.04 9.20 -5.56
C SER A 27 16.17 9.47 -4.07
N ALA A 28 15.92 8.44 -3.25
CA ALA A 28 16.17 8.48 -1.82
C ALA A 28 16.66 7.12 -1.34
N ASN A 29 17.54 7.15 -0.33
CA ASN A 29 18.00 5.97 0.39
C ASN A 29 17.63 6.11 1.85
N VAL A 30 17.16 5.02 2.45
CA VAL A 30 17.11 4.87 3.92
C VAL A 30 18.29 4.02 4.32
N ILE A 31 19.14 4.56 5.18
CA ILE A 31 20.38 3.94 5.65
C ILE A 31 20.21 3.58 7.13
N SER A 32 20.42 2.33 7.45
CA SER A 32 20.43 1.82 8.83
C SER A 32 21.75 1.12 9.09
N GLN A 33 22.43 1.46 10.18
CA GLN A 33 23.72 0.87 10.58
C GLN A 33 24.79 0.90 9.45
N GLY A 34 24.81 1.97 8.66
CA GLY A 34 25.75 2.16 7.56
C GLY A 34 25.45 1.39 6.28
N GLN A 35 24.29 0.69 6.21
CA GLN A 35 23.86 -0.06 5.03
C GLN A 35 22.55 0.52 4.46
N ILE A 36 22.42 0.52 3.14
CA ILE A 36 21.17 0.90 2.49
C ILE A 36 20.13 -0.19 2.76
N ALA A 37 19.07 0.17 3.45
CA ALA A 37 17.97 -0.72 3.77
C ALA A 37 16.79 -0.59 2.80
N LEU A 38 16.57 0.62 2.25
CA LEU A 38 15.55 0.90 1.25
C LEU A 38 16.08 1.92 0.26
N GLN A 39 15.78 1.70 -1.01
CA GLN A 39 16.01 2.67 -2.07
C GLN A 39 14.68 3.00 -2.75
N ALA A 40 14.42 4.27 -2.97
CA ALA A 40 13.24 4.77 -3.64
C ALA A 40 13.61 5.64 -4.84
N MET A 41 12.79 5.58 -5.88
CA MET A 41 12.79 6.54 -6.98
C MET A 41 11.40 7.17 -7.07
N ALA A 42 11.35 8.48 -7.32
CA ALA A 42 10.09 9.19 -7.50
C ALA A 42 10.16 10.09 -8.73
N ALA A 43 9.03 10.16 -9.43
CA ALA A 43 8.84 11.10 -10.54
C ALA A 43 7.68 12.04 -10.19
N PHE A 44 7.93 13.34 -10.26
CA PHE A 44 6.96 14.40 -10.03
C PHE A 44 6.69 15.13 -11.34
N GLY A 45 5.44 15.17 -11.76
CA GLY A 45 5.02 15.77 -13.02
C GLY A 45 4.14 17.01 -12.83
N ASN A 46 4.34 18.03 -13.65
CA ASN A 46 3.41 19.15 -13.75
C ASN A 46 2.23 18.77 -14.63
N SER A 47 1.03 19.24 -14.25
CA SER A 47 -0.14 19.18 -15.13
C SER A 47 0.13 19.88 -16.46
N ARG A 48 -0.36 19.25 -17.54
CA ARG A 48 -0.29 19.82 -18.90
C ARG A 48 -1.52 19.43 -19.69
N GLU A 49 -1.88 20.24 -20.64
CA GLU A 49 -2.92 19.90 -21.61
C GLU A 49 -2.44 18.74 -22.50
N ALA A 50 -3.19 17.65 -22.48
CA ALA A 50 -2.93 16.46 -23.27
C ALA A 50 -4.24 15.69 -23.46
N PHE A 51 -4.30 14.85 -24.49
CA PHE A 51 -5.41 13.89 -24.61
C PHE A 51 -5.44 13.00 -23.38
N ALA A 52 -6.64 12.82 -22.83
CA ALA A 52 -6.91 11.85 -21.77
C ALA A 52 -8.17 11.06 -22.14
N PRO A 53 -8.18 9.72 -21.96
CA PRO A 53 -9.39 8.95 -22.08
C PRO A 53 -10.40 9.38 -20.99
N PRO A 54 -11.69 9.07 -21.17
CA PRO A 54 -12.69 9.30 -20.11
C PRO A 54 -12.23 8.64 -18.80
N ARG A 55 -12.43 9.33 -17.68
CA ARG A 55 -12.16 8.75 -16.35
C ARG A 55 -13.00 7.49 -16.15
N GLN A 56 -12.48 6.55 -15.39
CA GLN A 56 -13.25 5.39 -14.98
C GLN A 56 -14.53 5.82 -14.25
N ALA A 57 -15.59 5.02 -14.42
CA ALA A 57 -16.83 5.24 -13.70
C ALA A 57 -16.59 5.17 -12.19
N ILE A 58 -17.36 5.96 -11.45
CA ILE A 58 -17.40 5.89 -9.98
C ILE A 58 -17.83 4.46 -9.60
N LYS A 59 -17.04 3.85 -8.73
CA LYS A 59 -17.30 2.49 -8.23
C LYS A 59 -18.31 2.55 -7.09
N ASP A 60 -19.28 1.66 -7.13
CA ASP A 60 -20.13 1.38 -5.96
C ASP A 60 -19.30 0.59 -4.93
N LEU A 61 -19.14 1.16 -3.75
CA LEU A 61 -18.27 0.63 -2.71
C LEU A 61 -19.08 -0.14 -1.66
N PRO A 62 -18.56 -1.26 -1.15
CA PRO A 62 -19.23 -2.00 -0.08
C PRO A 62 -19.27 -1.18 1.22
N ASP A 63 -20.33 -1.39 2.01
CA ASP A 63 -20.45 -0.77 3.32
C ASP A 63 -19.37 -1.29 4.27
N ARG A 64 -18.72 -0.39 5.00
CA ARG A 64 -17.68 -0.71 5.99
C ARG A 64 -18.21 -1.60 7.12
N SER A 65 -19.49 -1.45 7.50
CA SER A 65 -20.12 -2.25 8.55
C SER A 65 -20.27 -3.73 8.19
N SER A 66 -20.15 -4.09 6.91
CA SER A 66 -20.20 -5.48 6.48
C SER A 66 -18.88 -6.24 6.73
N GLY A 67 -17.82 -5.53 7.09
CA GLY A 67 -16.48 -6.08 7.23
C GLY A 67 -16.12 -6.55 8.63
N ILE A 68 -15.04 -7.34 8.73
CA ILE A 68 -14.44 -7.76 9.99
C ILE A 68 -13.42 -6.70 10.40
N ALA A 69 -13.65 -6.03 11.52
CA ALA A 69 -12.82 -4.93 11.98
C ALA A 69 -11.38 -5.36 12.31
N PHE A 70 -10.39 -4.50 12.05
CA PHE A 70 -9.00 -4.72 12.49
C PHE A 70 -8.87 -4.82 14.01
N SER A 71 -9.80 -4.25 14.77
CA SER A 71 -9.85 -4.36 16.23
C SER A 71 -10.28 -5.74 16.75
N ASP A 72 -10.78 -6.61 15.88
CA ASP A 72 -11.08 -7.99 16.28
C ASP A 72 -9.80 -8.70 16.71
N ASN A 73 -9.72 -9.09 17.99
CA ASN A 73 -8.55 -9.68 18.63
C ASN A 73 -8.46 -11.20 18.50
N SER A 74 -9.26 -11.79 17.61
CA SER A 74 -9.28 -13.25 17.42
C SER A 74 -7.96 -13.81 16.88
N LYS A 75 -7.10 -12.98 16.28
CA LYS A 75 -5.81 -13.39 15.69
C LYS A 75 -4.69 -12.39 15.98
N PRO A 76 -3.42 -12.86 16.03
CA PRO A 76 -2.26 -11.98 16.10
C PRO A 76 -2.23 -11.00 14.92
N LYS A 77 -1.86 -9.76 15.20
CA LYS A 77 -1.79 -8.68 14.20
C LYS A 77 -0.42 -8.00 14.24
N PRO A 78 0.05 -7.48 13.09
CA PRO A 78 1.21 -6.59 13.08
C PRO A 78 0.98 -5.36 13.96
N HIS A 79 2.01 -4.97 14.70
CA HIS A 79 1.94 -3.86 15.67
C HIS A 79 1.52 -2.53 15.02
N PHE A 80 1.93 -2.29 13.77
CA PHE A 80 1.61 -1.05 13.07
C PHE A 80 0.11 -0.83 12.85
N LEU A 81 -0.72 -1.89 12.80
CA LEU A 81 -2.17 -1.76 12.63
C LEU A 81 -2.85 -1.01 13.78
N GLN A 82 -2.19 -0.82 14.93
CA GLN A 82 -2.72 0.01 16.01
C GLN A 82 -2.92 1.48 15.61
N TYR A 83 -2.20 1.96 14.60
CA TYR A 83 -2.28 3.35 14.11
C TYR A 83 -3.38 3.57 13.07
N PHE A 84 -4.09 2.50 12.69
CA PHE A 84 -5.12 2.51 11.66
C PHE A 84 -6.43 1.95 12.19
N ASP A 85 -7.55 2.51 11.70
CA ASP A 85 -8.85 1.84 11.71
C ASP A 85 -9.04 1.17 10.35
N GLY A 86 -9.68 0.01 10.35
CA GLY A 86 -9.96 -0.68 9.10
C GLY A 86 -10.79 -1.92 9.30
N CYS A 87 -11.23 -2.49 8.19
CA CYS A 87 -11.95 -3.75 8.18
C CYS A 87 -11.68 -4.53 6.88
N TRP A 88 -11.64 -5.83 7.02
CA TRP A 88 -11.60 -6.79 5.92
C TRP A 88 -13.00 -6.95 5.35
N ILE A 89 -13.21 -6.59 4.09
CA ILE A 89 -14.53 -6.65 3.44
C ILE A 89 -14.74 -7.97 2.74
N GLY A 90 -13.69 -8.54 2.16
CA GLY A 90 -13.82 -9.79 1.41
C GLY A 90 -12.49 -10.33 0.92
N GLY A 91 -12.55 -11.55 0.36
CA GLY A 91 -11.37 -12.25 -0.12
C GLY A 91 -10.65 -13.05 0.94
N GLY A 92 -9.34 -13.16 0.78
CA GLY A 92 -8.48 -13.95 1.65
C GLY A 92 -8.01 -13.16 2.87
N ILE A 93 -8.68 -13.32 4.00
CA ILE A 93 -8.21 -12.76 5.27
C ILE A 93 -6.91 -13.48 5.66
N PRO A 94 -5.84 -12.75 6.04
CA PRO A 94 -4.58 -13.36 6.44
C PRO A 94 -4.74 -14.42 7.53
N PHE A 95 -4.05 -15.53 7.37
CA PHE A 95 -4.05 -16.67 8.30
C PHE A 95 -5.42 -17.28 8.57
N SER A 96 -6.31 -17.22 7.57
CA SER A 96 -7.63 -17.86 7.66
C SER A 96 -7.62 -19.34 7.28
N GLY A 97 -6.55 -19.85 6.64
CA GLY A 97 -6.52 -21.17 6.04
C GLY A 97 -7.50 -21.32 4.85
N ASN A 98 -8.00 -20.19 4.34
CA ASN A 98 -8.98 -20.17 3.26
C ASN A 98 -8.47 -19.25 2.15
N TYR A 99 -7.66 -19.80 1.26
CA TYR A 99 -7.08 -19.05 0.16
C TYR A 99 -8.13 -18.45 -0.75
N LYS A 100 -7.98 -17.17 -1.01
CA LYS A 100 -8.66 -16.43 -2.08
C LYS A 100 -7.62 -15.62 -2.83
N PRO A 101 -7.73 -15.50 -4.18
CA PRO A 101 -6.75 -14.74 -4.97
C PRO A 101 -6.91 -13.22 -4.87
N PHE A 102 -7.77 -12.74 -4.01
CA PHE A 102 -8.02 -11.31 -3.82
C PHE A 102 -8.25 -10.96 -2.35
N LEU A 103 -8.11 -9.69 -2.02
CA LEU A 103 -8.36 -9.12 -0.70
C LEU A 103 -8.92 -7.71 -0.86
N ASN A 104 -10.05 -7.45 -0.19
CA ASN A 104 -10.69 -6.13 -0.18
C ASN A 104 -10.79 -5.62 1.25
N LEU A 105 -10.47 -4.34 1.44
CA LEU A 105 -10.44 -3.75 2.76
C LEU A 105 -10.73 -2.25 2.73
N TRP A 106 -11.22 -1.74 3.85
CA TRP A 106 -11.26 -0.32 4.15
C TRP A 106 -10.21 0.04 5.19
N VAL A 107 -9.55 1.19 5.02
CA VAL A 107 -8.54 1.68 5.97
C VAL A 107 -8.60 3.20 6.10
N ARG A 108 -8.30 3.70 7.29
CA ARG A 108 -7.95 5.10 7.55
C ARG A 108 -6.87 5.22 8.62
N HIS A 109 -6.19 6.33 8.66
CA HIS A 109 -5.39 6.70 9.83
C HIS A 109 -6.27 7.04 11.03
N LYS A 110 -5.85 6.66 12.24
CA LYS A 110 -6.52 7.09 13.48
C LYS A 110 -6.24 8.54 13.83
N GLN A 111 -5.06 9.01 13.45
CA GLN A 111 -4.64 10.38 13.68
C GLN A 111 -4.86 11.23 12.43
N ASP A 112 -5.02 12.54 12.63
CA ASP A 112 -5.04 13.48 11.53
C ASP A 112 -3.64 13.62 10.92
N VAL A 113 -3.51 13.18 9.69
CA VAL A 113 -2.29 13.26 8.85
C VAL A 113 -2.53 14.11 7.60
N SER A 114 -3.56 14.95 7.60
CA SER A 114 -3.96 15.79 6.45
C SER A 114 -2.85 16.74 5.97
N ARG A 115 -1.90 17.08 6.86
CA ARG A 115 -0.74 17.93 6.55
C ARG A 115 0.31 17.23 5.68
N PHE A 116 0.21 15.91 5.53
CA PHE A 116 1.17 15.05 4.82
C PHE A 116 0.42 14.19 3.79
N PRO A 117 -0.11 14.79 2.70
CA PRO A 117 -1.02 14.09 1.80
C PRO A 117 -0.35 12.92 1.04
N ILE A 118 0.92 13.04 0.67
CA ILE A 118 1.67 11.99 0.00
C ILE A 118 1.96 10.85 0.98
N GLU A 119 2.51 11.16 2.14
CA GLU A 119 2.85 10.19 3.18
C GLU A 119 1.61 9.46 3.71
N LYS A 120 0.48 10.17 3.82
CA LYS A 120 -0.83 9.60 4.15
C LYS A 120 -1.18 8.44 3.21
N LEU A 121 -1.08 8.68 1.90
CA LEU A 121 -1.41 7.66 0.90
C LEU A 121 -0.37 6.56 0.78
N LEU A 122 0.92 6.88 0.93
CA LEU A 122 1.98 5.89 0.98
C LEU A 122 1.75 4.90 2.13
N ALA A 123 1.48 5.39 3.33
CA ALA A 123 1.23 4.53 4.49
C ALA A 123 -0.03 3.68 4.32
N ILE A 124 -1.11 4.23 3.76
CA ILE A 124 -2.34 3.47 3.46
C ILE A 124 -2.07 2.37 2.42
N ALA A 125 -1.33 2.69 1.37
CA ALA A 125 -1.07 1.76 0.27
C ALA A 125 -0.19 0.55 0.68
N ASP A 126 0.57 0.66 1.77
CA ASP A 126 1.44 -0.40 2.30
C ASP A 126 0.76 -1.27 3.39
N ILE A 127 -0.49 -0.97 3.76
CA ILE A 127 -1.24 -1.76 4.76
C ILE A 127 -1.57 -3.18 4.29
N PRO A 128 -1.98 -3.42 3.03
CA PRO A 128 -2.39 -4.74 2.60
C PRO A 128 -1.25 -5.76 2.68
N PRO A 129 -1.47 -6.86 3.39
CA PRO A 129 -0.48 -7.94 3.46
C PRO A 129 -0.40 -8.67 2.11
N PRO A 130 0.59 -9.55 1.94
CA PRO A 130 0.55 -10.52 0.85
C PRO A 130 -0.79 -11.26 0.86
N VAL A 131 -1.58 -11.14 -0.21
CA VAL A 131 -2.90 -11.80 -0.32
C VAL A 131 -2.79 -13.31 -0.14
N LEU A 132 -1.65 -13.87 -0.56
CA LEU A 132 -1.33 -15.29 -0.41
C LEU A 132 -1.33 -15.77 1.05
N LEU A 133 -1.11 -14.88 2.03
CA LEU A 133 -1.11 -15.25 3.46
C LEU A 133 -2.46 -15.81 3.94
N SER A 134 -3.51 -15.66 3.16
CA SER A 134 -4.80 -16.28 3.43
C SER A 134 -4.79 -17.81 3.30
N HIS A 135 -3.80 -18.38 2.58
CA HIS A 135 -3.59 -19.83 2.47
C HIS A 135 -3.22 -20.46 3.82
N PHE A 136 -2.43 -19.79 4.61
CA PHE A 136 -1.92 -20.31 5.89
C PHE A 136 -2.98 -20.18 6.99
N ASP A 137 -3.02 -21.14 7.91
CA ASP A 137 -3.90 -21.14 9.08
C ASP A 137 -3.18 -20.73 10.36
N LYS A 138 -1.85 -20.63 10.33
CA LYS A 138 -0.99 -20.26 11.46
C LYS A 138 -0.11 -19.06 11.14
N ALA A 139 -0.06 -18.13 12.09
CA ALA A 139 0.83 -16.98 12.07
C ALA A 139 2.01 -17.19 13.04
N PRO A 140 3.16 -16.53 12.83
CA PRO A 140 3.48 -15.70 11.66
C PRO A 140 4.06 -16.52 10.52
N VAL A 141 3.81 -16.10 9.28
CA VAL A 141 4.61 -16.49 8.11
C VAL A 141 5.45 -15.26 7.75
N PRO A 142 6.78 -15.33 7.87
CA PRO A 142 7.64 -14.22 7.51
C PRO A 142 7.47 -13.87 6.03
N ALA A 143 7.30 -12.60 5.74
CA ALA A 143 7.20 -12.08 4.39
C ALA A 143 7.85 -10.70 4.32
N SER A 144 8.37 -10.33 3.16
CA SER A 144 9.00 -9.03 2.93
C SER A 144 8.76 -8.57 1.51
N SER A 145 8.52 -7.28 1.33
CA SER A 145 8.52 -6.66 0.01
C SER A 145 9.93 -6.63 -0.56
N LEU A 146 10.05 -6.95 -1.84
CA LEU A 146 11.27 -6.82 -2.62
C LEU A 146 11.24 -5.55 -3.46
N SER A 147 10.12 -5.35 -4.16
CA SER A 147 9.88 -4.13 -4.94
C SER A 147 8.42 -3.71 -4.81
N TRP A 148 8.19 -2.41 -4.89
CA TRP A 148 6.87 -1.82 -4.80
C TRP A 148 6.79 -0.58 -5.69
N SER A 149 5.70 -0.45 -6.44
CA SER A 149 5.35 0.75 -7.18
C SER A 149 4.01 1.30 -6.71
N LEU A 150 3.87 2.62 -6.74
CA LEU A 150 2.64 3.33 -6.45
C LEU A 150 2.51 4.50 -7.42
N GLU A 151 1.43 4.52 -8.20
CA GLU A 151 1.12 5.55 -9.16
C GLU A 151 -0.14 6.31 -8.73
N PHE A 152 0.00 7.62 -8.48
CA PHE A 152 -1.14 8.49 -8.17
C PHE A 152 -1.89 8.88 -9.45
N ILE A 153 -3.20 8.60 -9.46
CA ILE A 153 -4.13 8.99 -10.52
C ILE A 153 -4.68 10.40 -10.26
N GLU A 154 -4.92 10.71 -8.98
CA GLU A 154 -5.27 12.05 -8.50
C GLU A 154 -4.09 12.63 -7.73
N ALA A 155 -3.92 13.95 -7.80
CA ALA A 155 -2.91 14.64 -6.98
C ALA A 155 -3.24 14.45 -5.49
N PRO A 156 -2.31 13.93 -4.68
CA PRO A 156 -2.57 13.64 -3.27
C PRO A 156 -3.13 14.81 -2.47
N GLU A 157 -2.72 16.04 -2.82
CA GLU A 157 -3.16 17.29 -2.19
C GLU A 157 -4.65 17.60 -2.43
N LEU A 158 -5.25 16.98 -3.44
CA LEU A 158 -6.68 17.15 -3.77
C LEU A 158 -7.58 16.12 -3.09
N ILE A 159 -7.01 15.06 -2.53
CA ILE A 159 -7.76 13.95 -1.92
C ILE A 159 -8.15 14.33 -0.49
N ARG A 160 -9.47 14.51 -0.26
CA ARG A 160 -10.03 14.91 1.03
C ARG A 160 -10.54 13.75 1.88
N SER A 161 -10.66 12.56 1.29
CA SER A 161 -11.13 11.36 2.00
C SER A 161 -10.26 11.03 3.21
N GLU A 162 -10.92 10.57 4.27
CA GLU A 162 -10.26 9.94 5.41
C GLU A 162 -10.15 8.44 5.23
N TRP A 163 -11.19 7.81 4.72
CA TRP A 163 -11.24 6.39 4.44
C TRP A 163 -10.88 6.09 3.00
N PHE A 164 -10.21 4.95 2.82
CA PHE A 164 -9.79 4.44 1.52
C PHE A 164 -10.23 2.98 1.38
N TYR A 165 -10.90 2.69 0.27
CA TYR A 165 -11.21 1.33 -0.12
C TYR A 165 -10.11 0.79 -1.02
N MET A 166 -9.69 -0.43 -0.77
CA MET A 166 -8.63 -1.06 -1.53
C MET A 166 -9.05 -2.44 -2.01
N GLU A 167 -8.68 -2.75 -3.24
CA GLU A 167 -8.82 -4.06 -3.86
C GLU A 167 -7.45 -4.54 -4.29
N PHE A 168 -7.08 -5.74 -3.86
CA PHE A 168 -5.83 -6.40 -4.22
C PHE A 168 -6.10 -7.76 -4.83
N GLU A 169 -5.31 -8.13 -5.85
CA GLU A 169 -5.36 -9.41 -6.52
C GLU A 169 -3.95 -10.00 -6.62
N VAL A 170 -3.84 -11.33 -6.49
CA VAL A 170 -2.61 -12.06 -6.79
C VAL A 170 -2.48 -12.20 -8.30
N ASP A 171 -1.45 -11.60 -8.88
CA ASP A 171 -1.12 -11.74 -10.30
C ASP A 171 -0.41 -13.06 -10.59
N ALA A 172 0.53 -13.42 -9.70
CA ALA A 172 1.30 -14.66 -9.78
C ALA A 172 1.93 -15.02 -8.42
N ALA A 173 2.14 -16.32 -8.18
CA ALA A 173 2.88 -16.80 -7.03
C ALA A 173 3.56 -18.13 -7.36
N ALA A 174 4.86 -18.24 -7.10
CA ALA A 174 5.66 -19.46 -7.22
C ALA A 174 6.97 -19.33 -6.44
N ASP A 175 7.55 -20.45 -6.05
CA ASP A 175 8.92 -20.56 -5.49
C ASP A 175 9.20 -19.61 -4.31
N GLY A 176 8.20 -19.36 -3.45
CA GLY A 176 8.32 -18.45 -2.31
C GLY A 176 8.17 -16.97 -2.67
N TYR A 177 7.78 -16.63 -3.89
CA TYR A 177 7.51 -15.27 -4.35
C TYR A 177 6.05 -15.09 -4.69
N THR A 178 5.51 -13.89 -4.44
CA THR A 178 4.16 -13.49 -4.85
C THR A 178 4.18 -12.09 -5.43
N GLN A 179 3.36 -11.89 -6.44
CA GLN A 179 3.12 -10.59 -7.04
C GLN A 179 1.65 -10.27 -6.93
N GLN A 180 1.35 -9.07 -6.49
CA GLN A 180 -0.01 -8.57 -6.38
C GLN A 180 -0.11 -7.17 -6.93
N SER A 181 -1.25 -6.87 -7.52
CA SER A 181 -1.65 -5.53 -7.93
C SER A 181 -2.85 -5.05 -7.11
N GLY A 182 -2.94 -3.74 -6.95
CA GLY A 182 -3.99 -3.13 -6.16
C GLY A 182 -4.53 -1.84 -6.75
N LYS A 183 -5.78 -1.55 -6.42
CA LYS A 183 -6.49 -0.33 -6.74
C LYS A 183 -6.94 0.33 -5.45
N ILE A 184 -6.73 1.64 -5.35
CA ILE A 184 -7.10 2.42 -4.17
C ILE A 184 -8.15 3.45 -4.59
N TYR A 185 -9.26 3.45 -3.87
CA TYR A 185 -10.40 4.34 -4.10
C TYR A 185 -10.63 5.26 -2.91
N ASP A 186 -11.06 6.48 -3.17
CA ASP A 186 -11.58 7.37 -2.14
C ASP A 186 -13.01 6.98 -1.72
N GLU A 187 -13.56 7.64 -0.69
CA GLU A 187 -14.91 7.36 -0.18
C GLU A 187 -16.02 7.58 -1.20
N SER A 188 -15.77 8.33 -2.25
CA SER A 188 -16.73 8.55 -3.34
C SER A 188 -16.71 7.43 -4.39
N GLY A 189 -15.81 6.45 -4.28
CA GLY A 189 -15.61 5.40 -5.28
C GLY A 189 -14.74 5.83 -6.47
N ARG A 190 -14.04 6.95 -6.36
CA ARG A 190 -13.11 7.40 -7.39
C ARG A 190 -11.77 6.67 -7.24
N LEU A 191 -11.26 6.12 -8.33
CA LEU A 191 -9.91 5.56 -8.37
C LEU A 191 -8.88 6.68 -8.19
N ILE A 192 -8.03 6.57 -7.16
CA ILE A 192 -7.04 7.59 -6.82
C ILE A 192 -5.59 7.12 -6.97
N ALA A 193 -5.34 5.82 -6.86
CA ALA A 193 -4.00 5.28 -7.06
C ALA A 193 -4.04 3.83 -7.54
N LEU A 194 -2.96 3.43 -8.20
CA LEU A 194 -2.63 2.06 -8.57
C LEU A 194 -1.36 1.64 -7.83
N THR A 195 -1.26 0.36 -7.48
CA THR A 195 -0.09 -0.18 -6.80
C THR A 195 0.24 -1.58 -7.29
N ARG A 196 1.53 -1.93 -7.26
CA ARG A 196 2.00 -3.28 -7.55
C ARG A 196 3.17 -3.62 -6.65
N GLN A 197 3.16 -4.84 -6.11
CA GLN A 197 4.16 -5.27 -5.13
C GLN A 197 4.62 -6.70 -5.44
N CYS A 198 5.95 -6.88 -5.45
CA CYS A 198 6.58 -8.20 -5.44
C CYS A 198 7.11 -8.47 -4.04
N MET A 199 6.76 -9.62 -3.49
CA MET A 199 7.10 -10.01 -2.12
C MET A 199 7.67 -11.43 -2.09
N VAL A 200 8.54 -11.67 -1.11
CA VAL A 200 9.00 -13.01 -0.73
C VAL A 200 8.25 -13.44 0.54
N TYR A 201 7.94 -14.72 0.65
CA TYR A 201 7.35 -15.35 1.84
C TYR A 201 8.03 -16.69 2.13
N PHE A 202 8.07 -17.05 3.41
CA PHE A 202 8.79 -18.22 3.94
C PHE A 202 7.79 -19.12 4.68
N GLY A 203 7.03 -19.92 3.93
CA GLY A 203 6.02 -20.81 4.47
C GLY A 203 5.94 -22.15 3.75
#